data_44c475d29a8c25cd29a03e2cf2f459f5
#
_entry.id   44c475d29a8c25cd29a03e2cf2f459f5
#
_cell.length_a   1.000
_cell.length_b   1.000
_cell.length_c   1.000
_cell.angle_alpha   90.00
_cell.angle_beta   90.00
_cell.angle_gamma   90.00
#
_symmetry.space_group_name_H-M   'P 1'
#
loop_
_entity.id
_entity.type
_entity.pdbx_description
1 polymer ?
#
loop_
_entity_poly.entity_id
_entity_poly.type
_entity_poly.pdbx_seq_one_letter_code
_entity_poly.pdbx_strand_id
1 'polypeptide(L)'
;MVMNMNYMTDYDKTNPQSIEAYAQKLIGKTFADVVLEDTGFLDEVHESSTYMASHEDKKYKGSLGNLIEEKFFHYAANSDSRPDFHEAGVELKVSPYKINSDGSYVAKERMILTMIDYFSVVNEEFEDSHMWRKCRLILLIYYLYKKEITNKLLYQIDFAKLFTPPEQDKKIIMKDFYTIRNKIAAGKAHELSEGDTLYLGAATKAQTSKDKRKQPYSTELAKPRAFSFKNSYMTYVLNTYIIPGATTYESIASDEIIEDFESYVVNKINLHRDESVSELCSRYDIDITKKPKNLEALLAYKMLGIKGNKAEEFVKANIVVKIIRIGNNDKIKEHMSFPTFQFKELIKESWEDSTFGNYLRDTRFFFVVYKADSKGEFKVRGGQFWNIPYDDLEGDVKCVWEETKKVIQEGLVIKEENGRRMNNFPKQKDHRVSHVRPHAQNAEDTYDLPDGRKYTKQCFWLNNSYIYSQLDDALK
;
A
#
# COMPACT_ATOMS: atom_id res chain seq x y z
N MET A 1 22.41 10.82 43.60
CA MET A 1 21.54 12.01 43.70
C MET A 1 21.35 12.50 42.28
N VAL A 2 20.32 11.98 41.59
CA VAL A 2 20.02 12.33 40.20
C VAL A 2 19.35 13.70 40.24
N MET A 3 20.04 14.73 39.77
CA MET A 3 19.41 16.02 39.54
C MET A 3 18.31 15.87 38.52
N ASN A 4 17.06 15.97 38.95
CA ASN A 4 15.94 16.26 38.06
C ASN A 4 16.17 17.68 37.50
N MET A 5 16.82 17.78 36.34
CA MET A 5 16.73 18.99 35.53
C MET A 5 15.26 19.11 35.09
N ASN A 6 14.53 19.99 35.74
CA ASN A 6 13.27 20.50 35.23
C ASN A 6 13.61 21.29 33.96
N TYR A 7 13.61 20.64 32.81
CA TYR A 7 13.56 21.35 31.51
C TYR A 7 12.24 22.14 31.52
N MET A 8 12.32 23.46 31.62
CA MET A 8 11.17 24.30 31.20
C MET A 8 10.96 24.03 29.73
N THR A 9 10.01 23.14 29.41
CA THR A 9 9.66 22.86 28.01
C THR A 9 9.06 24.14 27.44
N ASP A 10 9.65 24.65 26.36
CA ASP A 10 9.20 25.86 25.64
C ASP A 10 7.84 25.69 24.96
N TYR A 11 7.05 24.70 25.34
CA TYR A 11 5.75 24.43 24.78
C TYR A 11 4.77 23.87 25.81
N ASP A 12 3.49 24.13 25.59
CA ASP A 12 2.38 23.58 26.37
C ASP A 12 1.97 22.20 25.82
N LYS A 13 2.33 21.13 26.54
CA LYS A 13 2.05 19.73 26.17
C LYS A 13 0.57 19.36 26.23
N THR A 14 -0.29 20.24 26.77
CA THR A 14 -1.74 20.04 26.80
C THR A 14 -2.45 20.68 25.60
N ASN A 15 -1.73 21.50 24.83
CA ASN A 15 -2.26 22.25 23.68
C ASN A 15 -1.68 21.73 22.37
N PRO A 16 -2.49 21.11 21.48
CA PRO A 16 -2.03 20.60 20.20
C PRO A 16 -1.29 21.62 19.32
N GLN A 17 -1.78 22.85 19.26
CA GLN A 17 -1.18 23.91 18.45
C GLN A 17 0.18 24.34 18.99
N SER A 18 0.36 24.34 20.31
CA SER A 18 1.66 24.59 20.94
C SER A 18 2.66 23.48 20.63
N ILE A 19 2.21 22.22 20.65
CA ILE A 19 3.02 21.06 20.28
C ILE A 19 3.45 21.15 18.80
N GLU A 20 2.53 21.49 17.89
CA GLU A 20 2.85 21.67 16.47
C GLU A 20 3.85 22.81 16.25
N ALA A 21 3.60 23.99 16.84
CA ALA A 21 4.51 25.14 16.71
C ALA A 21 5.92 24.83 17.21
N TYR A 22 6.03 24.04 18.29
CA TYR A 22 7.32 23.56 18.79
C TYR A 22 7.96 22.57 17.81
N ALA A 23 7.21 21.60 17.30
CA ALA A 23 7.67 20.62 16.33
C ALA A 23 8.20 21.26 15.03
N GLN A 24 7.64 22.40 14.61
CA GLN A 24 8.12 23.12 13.43
C GLN A 24 9.57 23.62 13.54
N LYS A 25 10.11 23.73 14.75
CA LYS A 25 11.54 24.02 15.00
C LYS A 25 12.47 22.91 14.50
N LEU A 26 11.93 21.71 14.22
CA LEU A 26 12.67 20.58 13.65
C LEU A 26 12.92 20.74 12.13
N ILE A 27 12.13 21.54 11.45
CA ILE A 27 12.21 21.67 9.99
C ILE A 27 13.57 22.23 9.58
N GLY A 28 14.22 21.53 8.64
CA GLY A 28 15.55 21.84 8.14
C GLY A 28 16.69 21.21 8.94
N LYS A 29 16.44 20.66 10.13
CA LYS A 29 17.42 19.96 10.95
C LYS A 29 17.56 18.51 10.52
N THR A 30 18.73 17.95 10.73
CA THR A 30 18.93 16.50 10.72
C THR A 30 18.63 15.93 12.11
N PHE A 31 18.43 14.60 12.21
CA PHE A 31 18.32 13.96 13.53
C PHE A 31 19.61 14.11 14.36
N ALA A 32 20.78 14.22 13.70
CA ALA A 32 22.06 14.52 14.37
C ALA A 32 22.04 15.92 15.01
N ASP A 33 21.49 16.92 14.33
CA ASP A 33 21.38 18.28 14.89
C ASP A 33 20.52 18.30 16.14
N VAL A 34 19.42 17.51 16.16
CA VAL A 34 18.54 17.38 17.34
C VAL A 34 19.29 16.81 18.54
N VAL A 35 20.13 15.80 18.31
CA VAL A 35 20.95 15.21 19.39
C VAL A 35 21.97 16.20 19.89
N LEU A 36 22.67 16.93 19.00
CA LEU A 36 23.69 17.90 19.36
C LEU A 36 23.13 19.08 20.15
N GLU A 37 21.94 19.56 19.80
CA GLU A 37 21.28 20.66 20.53
C GLU A 37 20.85 20.25 21.94
N ASP A 38 20.39 19.01 22.14
CA ASP A 38 19.99 18.53 23.47
C ASP A 38 21.21 18.39 24.42
N THR A 39 22.34 17.97 23.89
CA THR A 39 23.49 17.59 24.70
C THR A 39 24.51 18.71 24.88
N GLY A 40 24.52 19.70 24.00
CA GLY A 40 25.41 20.87 24.09
C GLY A 40 26.91 20.60 23.84
N PHE A 41 27.30 19.37 23.40
CA PHE A 41 28.71 19.02 23.21
C PHE A 41 28.98 18.16 21.96
N LEU A 42 30.11 18.49 21.28
CA LEU A 42 30.60 17.77 20.10
C LEU A 42 31.11 16.33 20.41
N ASP A 43 31.50 16.03 21.64
CA ASP A 43 31.98 14.68 22.02
C ASP A 43 30.87 13.62 22.09
N GLU A 44 29.62 14.02 22.15
CA GLU A 44 28.49 13.10 22.23
C GLU A 44 28.01 12.59 20.84
N VAL A 45 28.59 13.10 19.73
CA VAL A 45 28.42 12.44 18.42
C VAL A 45 28.94 10.98 18.48
N HIS A 46 29.94 10.71 19.33
CA HIS A 46 30.40 9.35 19.57
C HIS A 46 29.43 8.55 20.46
N GLU A 47 28.81 9.17 21.45
CA GLU A 47 27.74 8.52 22.25
C GLU A 47 26.47 8.38 21.47
N SER A 48 26.10 9.35 20.60
CA SER A 48 24.94 9.24 19.72
C SER A 48 25.14 8.19 18.62
N SER A 49 26.36 8.01 18.10
CA SER A 49 26.66 6.91 17.18
C SER A 49 26.63 5.55 17.93
N THR A 50 27.02 5.51 19.19
CA THR A 50 26.91 4.33 20.07
C THR A 50 25.46 4.09 20.51
N TYR A 51 24.69 5.14 20.82
CA TYR A 51 23.24 5.08 21.04
C TYR A 51 22.52 4.52 19.81
N MET A 52 22.84 5.00 18.62
CA MET A 52 22.28 4.51 17.37
C MET A 52 22.77 3.11 17.01
N ALA A 53 24.04 2.78 17.27
CA ALA A 53 24.54 1.41 17.08
C ALA A 53 23.84 0.41 18.00
N SER A 54 23.55 0.79 19.25
CA SER A 54 22.76 -0.02 20.19
C SER A 54 21.26 -0.12 19.79
N HIS A 55 20.74 0.84 19.00
CA HIS A 55 19.37 0.89 18.52
C HIS A 55 19.24 0.41 17.06
N GLU A 56 20.34 0.26 16.32
CA GLU A 56 20.39 -0.34 14.96
C GLU A 56 20.16 -1.85 14.96
N ASP A 57 20.25 -2.52 16.12
CA ASP A 57 19.88 -3.91 16.19
C ASP A 57 18.42 -4.07 15.74
N LYS A 58 18.15 -5.06 14.89
CA LYS A 58 16.85 -5.33 14.23
C LYS A 58 15.62 -5.32 15.17
N LYS A 59 15.84 -5.27 16.48
CA LYS A 59 14.83 -5.12 17.54
C LYS A 59 14.15 -3.75 17.59
N TYR A 60 14.78 -2.66 17.12
CA TYR A 60 14.30 -1.28 17.31
C TYR A 60 13.99 -0.57 16.00
N LYS A 61 12.92 -0.98 15.32
CA LYS A 61 12.43 -0.32 14.09
C LYS A 61 11.94 1.14 14.32
N GLY A 62 11.74 1.56 15.55
CA GLY A 62 11.23 2.89 15.95
C GLY A 62 12.27 3.90 16.42
N SER A 63 13.55 3.68 16.14
CA SER A 63 14.66 4.46 16.75
C SER A 63 14.58 5.98 16.51
N LEU A 64 14.16 6.45 15.33
CA LEU A 64 14.06 7.90 15.04
C LEU A 64 12.86 8.57 15.74
N GLY A 65 11.76 7.84 15.92
CA GLY A 65 10.61 8.32 16.72
C GLY A 65 10.99 8.53 18.16
N ASN A 66 11.55 7.50 18.80
CA ASN A 66 12.01 7.57 20.19
C ASN A 66 13.06 8.70 20.40
N LEU A 67 13.94 8.92 19.42
CA LEU A 67 14.92 10.02 19.47
C LEU A 67 14.19 11.37 19.56
N ILE A 68 13.20 11.62 18.74
CA ILE A 68 12.42 12.87 18.78
C ILE A 68 11.66 12.99 20.12
N GLU A 69 11.06 11.91 20.61
CA GLU A 69 10.39 11.90 21.91
C GLU A 69 11.34 12.28 23.04
N GLU A 70 12.51 11.62 23.13
CA GLU A 70 13.45 11.76 24.25
C GLU A 70 14.29 13.03 24.15
N LYS A 71 14.80 13.35 22.95
CA LYS A 71 15.80 14.41 22.78
C LYS A 71 15.21 15.77 22.43
N PHE A 72 14.07 15.79 21.76
CA PHE A 72 13.42 17.05 21.36
C PHE A 72 12.26 17.43 22.28
N PHE A 73 11.34 16.49 22.54
CA PHE A 73 10.19 16.73 23.40
C PHE A 73 10.45 16.45 24.87
N HIS A 74 11.60 15.86 25.22
CA HIS A 74 12.06 15.58 26.60
C HIS A 74 11.10 14.74 27.43
N TYR A 75 10.50 13.71 26.82
CA TYR A 75 9.77 12.68 27.55
C TYR A 75 10.28 11.28 27.19
N ALA A 76 10.22 10.36 28.17
CA ALA A 76 10.69 9.00 27.96
C ALA A 76 9.76 8.24 27.02
N ALA A 77 10.32 7.65 25.97
CA ALA A 77 9.58 6.73 25.10
C ALA A 77 8.99 5.59 25.95
N ASN A 78 7.73 5.31 25.74
CA ASN A 78 6.99 4.31 26.49
C ASN A 78 6.12 3.44 25.56
N SER A 79 5.57 2.35 26.12
CA SER A 79 4.65 1.46 25.42
C SER A 79 3.19 1.66 25.86
N ASP A 80 2.84 2.87 26.31
CA ASP A 80 1.48 3.21 26.74
C ASP A 80 0.49 3.05 25.58
N SER A 81 -0.69 2.59 25.91
CA SER A 81 -1.81 2.49 24.95
C SER A 81 -2.43 3.85 24.62
N ARG A 82 -2.16 4.88 25.45
CA ARG A 82 -2.61 6.26 25.21
C ARG A 82 -1.74 6.96 24.16
N PRO A 83 -2.24 8.06 23.54
CA PRO A 83 -1.43 8.92 22.69
C PRO A 83 -0.19 9.47 23.44
N ASP A 84 0.90 9.75 22.73
CA ASP A 84 2.18 10.20 23.30
C ASP A 84 2.02 11.50 24.12
N PHE A 85 1.26 12.47 23.61
CA PHE A 85 0.82 13.65 24.39
C PHE A 85 -0.61 13.41 24.87
N HIS A 86 -0.76 12.59 25.90
CA HIS A 86 -2.07 12.11 26.34
C HIS A 86 -3.04 13.21 26.79
N GLU A 87 -2.54 14.32 27.37
CA GLU A 87 -3.36 15.47 27.80
C GLU A 87 -3.92 16.24 26.60
N ALA A 88 -3.14 16.35 25.49
CA ALA A 88 -3.57 16.96 24.26
C ALA A 88 -4.27 15.97 23.30
N GLY A 89 -4.18 14.67 23.55
CA GLY A 89 -4.69 13.62 22.69
C GLY A 89 -3.93 13.46 21.37
N VAL A 90 -2.66 13.89 21.32
CA VAL A 90 -1.81 13.89 20.12
C VAL A 90 -0.89 12.68 20.14
N GLU A 91 -0.89 11.88 19.10
CA GLU A 91 0.07 10.82 18.82
C GLU A 91 1.21 11.34 17.95
N LEU A 92 2.46 11.03 18.29
CA LEU A 92 3.64 11.37 17.49
C LEU A 92 3.95 10.27 16.48
N LYS A 93 4.17 10.64 15.20
CA LYS A 93 4.62 9.71 14.17
C LYS A 93 5.74 10.32 13.34
N VAL A 94 6.90 9.68 13.34
CA VAL A 94 8.05 10.02 12.48
C VAL A 94 8.05 9.04 11.31
N SER A 95 7.95 9.55 10.08
CA SER A 95 7.75 8.73 8.88
C SER A 95 8.63 9.17 7.71
N PRO A 96 9.24 8.24 6.96
CA PRO A 96 9.98 8.56 5.76
C PRO A 96 9.05 8.81 4.56
N TYR A 97 9.45 9.75 3.72
CA TYR A 97 8.92 9.88 2.37
C TYR A 97 10.06 9.81 1.35
N LYS A 98 9.73 9.60 0.09
CA LYS A 98 10.68 9.60 -1.03
C LYS A 98 10.12 10.36 -2.22
N ILE A 99 11.02 10.77 -3.11
CA ILE A 99 10.69 11.39 -4.39
C ILE A 99 11.01 10.36 -5.48
N ASN A 100 10.02 10.02 -6.28
CA ASN A 100 10.19 9.10 -7.41
C ASN A 100 10.91 9.81 -8.57
N SER A 101 11.34 9.05 -9.58
CA SER A 101 12.04 9.58 -10.77
C SER A 101 11.21 10.56 -11.59
N ASP A 102 9.89 10.52 -11.48
CA ASP A 102 8.96 11.47 -12.11
C ASP A 102 8.70 12.73 -11.27
N GLY A 103 9.40 12.89 -10.13
CA GLY A 103 9.25 14.00 -9.21
C GLY A 103 8.07 13.87 -8.23
N SER A 104 7.30 12.79 -8.28
CA SER A 104 6.17 12.59 -7.35
C SER A 104 6.64 12.24 -5.94
N TYR A 105 5.97 12.83 -4.94
CA TYR A 105 6.21 12.53 -3.53
C TYR A 105 5.35 11.34 -3.10
N VAL A 106 5.96 10.37 -2.43
CA VAL A 106 5.25 9.19 -1.92
C VAL A 106 5.70 8.86 -0.50
N ALA A 107 4.78 8.48 0.36
CA ALA A 107 5.13 7.90 1.65
C ALA A 107 5.94 6.62 1.40
N LYS A 108 7.07 6.45 2.10
CA LYS A 108 7.92 5.27 1.88
C LYS A 108 7.33 4.01 2.50
N GLU A 109 6.59 4.16 3.58
CA GLU A 109 6.06 3.05 4.40
C GLU A 109 4.61 3.32 4.79
N ARG A 110 3.87 2.26 5.13
CA ARG A 110 2.58 2.34 5.81
C ARG A 110 2.78 2.88 7.24
N MET A 111 1.81 3.57 7.77
CA MET A 111 1.88 4.10 9.12
C MET A 111 1.25 3.15 10.13
N ILE A 112 2.06 2.54 10.97
CA ILE A 112 1.59 1.68 12.06
C ILE A 112 0.97 2.54 13.17
N LEU A 113 -0.25 2.18 13.58
CA LEU A 113 -0.99 2.87 14.64
C LEU A 113 -0.87 2.14 15.96
N THR A 114 -1.39 0.90 16.03
CA THR A 114 -1.35 0.08 17.25
C THR A 114 -1.44 -1.41 16.93
N MET A 115 -0.92 -2.25 17.80
CA MET A 115 -1.07 -3.71 17.70
C MET A 115 -2.53 -4.11 17.86
N ILE A 116 -2.96 -5.13 17.10
CA ILE A 116 -4.29 -5.72 17.24
C ILE A 116 -4.21 -6.84 18.29
N ASP A 117 -4.90 -6.64 19.40
CA ASP A 117 -5.24 -7.74 20.31
C ASP A 117 -6.53 -8.37 19.82
N TYR A 118 -6.43 -9.60 19.30
CA TYR A 118 -7.57 -10.31 18.70
C TYR A 118 -8.71 -10.59 19.67
N PHE A 119 -8.43 -10.70 20.97
CA PHE A 119 -9.44 -10.99 21.98
C PHE A 119 -10.14 -9.74 22.51
N SER A 120 -9.44 -8.61 22.58
CA SER A 120 -10.04 -7.35 23.04
C SER A 120 -10.79 -6.65 21.93
N VAL A 121 -10.22 -6.59 20.71
CA VAL A 121 -10.75 -5.80 19.59
C VAL A 121 -12.18 -6.21 19.19
N VAL A 122 -12.57 -7.47 19.37
CA VAL A 122 -13.92 -7.94 19.03
C VAL A 122 -15.03 -7.29 19.86
N ASN A 123 -14.66 -6.68 21.00
CA ASN A 123 -15.56 -5.97 21.88
C ASN A 123 -15.39 -4.46 21.83
N GLU A 124 -14.47 -3.92 21.02
CA GLU A 124 -14.25 -2.49 20.91
C GLU A 124 -15.26 -1.85 19.95
N GLU A 125 -15.76 -0.68 20.31
CA GLU A 125 -16.48 0.21 19.41
C GLU A 125 -15.52 1.26 18.86
N PHE A 126 -15.71 1.70 17.62
CA PHE A 126 -14.76 2.54 16.90
C PHE A 126 -14.35 3.81 17.68
N GLU A 127 -15.31 4.58 18.17
CA GLU A 127 -15.05 5.86 18.85
C GLU A 127 -14.21 5.69 20.13
N ASP A 128 -14.36 4.56 20.83
CA ASP A 128 -13.65 4.23 22.07
C ASP A 128 -12.47 3.28 21.85
N SER A 129 -12.17 2.91 20.60
CA SER A 129 -11.13 1.95 20.29
C SER A 129 -9.73 2.52 20.56
N HIS A 130 -8.79 1.66 20.93
CA HIS A 130 -7.37 2.01 21.03
C HIS A 130 -6.83 2.56 19.71
N MET A 131 -7.29 2.00 18.59
CA MET A 131 -6.89 2.43 17.25
C MET A 131 -7.29 3.88 17.01
N TRP A 132 -8.58 4.23 17.22
CA TRP A 132 -9.06 5.58 16.94
C TRP A 132 -8.41 6.63 17.85
N ARG A 133 -8.22 6.33 19.13
CA ARG A 133 -7.51 7.24 20.05
C ARG A 133 -6.10 7.59 19.57
N LYS A 134 -5.39 6.64 18.90
CA LYS A 134 -4.03 6.84 18.38
C LYS A 134 -3.97 7.47 16.98
N CYS A 135 -5.09 7.65 16.29
CA CYS A 135 -5.06 8.21 14.95
C CYS A 135 -6.00 9.40 14.71
N ARG A 136 -6.85 9.75 15.68
CA ARG A 136 -7.76 10.89 15.55
C ARG A 136 -7.05 12.24 15.45
N LEU A 137 -5.86 12.36 16.07
CA LEU A 137 -5.00 13.54 15.99
C LEU A 137 -3.53 13.10 16.05
N ILE A 138 -2.80 13.30 14.97
CA ILE A 138 -1.42 12.83 14.82
C ILE A 138 -0.51 14.02 14.52
N LEU A 139 0.60 14.15 15.24
CA LEU A 139 1.73 14.99 14.83
C LEU A 139 2.60 14.20 13.86
N LEU A 140 2.50 14.55 12.59
CA LEU A 140 3.27 13.93 11.51
C LEU A 140 4.60 14.67 11.32
N ILE A 141 5.71 13.96 11.53
CA ILE A 141 7.05 14.44 11.22
C ILE A 141 7.58 13.62 10.06
N TYR A 142 7.86 14.28 8.93
CA TYR A 142 8.37 13.63 7.73
C TYR A 142 9.83 14.00 7.46
N TYR A 143 10.62 12.98 7.08
CA TYR A 143 11.98 13.15 6.60
C TYR A 143 12.17 12.51 5.22
N LEU A 144 13.08 13.10 4.41
CA LEU A 144 13.38 12.60 3.06
C LEU A 144 14.32 11.40 3.13
N TYR A 145 13.80 10.24 2.74
CA TYR A 145 14.61 9.04 2.57
C TYR A 145 15.42 9.09 1.29
N LYS A 146 16.75 8.93 1.41
CA LYS A 146 17.68 8.76 0.30
C LYS A 146 18.47 7.46 0.49
N LYS A 147 18.50 6.62 -0.55
CA LYS A 147 19.16 5.30 -0.49
C LYS A 147 20.66 5.39 -0.21
N GLU A 148 21.28 6.48 -0.61
CA GLU A 148 22.70 6.76 -0.46
C GLU A 148 23.10 7.10 0.98
N ILE A 149 22.14 7.53 1.80
CA ILE A 149 22.37 7.86 3.20
C ILE A 149 22.30 6.57 4.03
N THR A 150 23.44 6.11 4.49
CA THR A 150 23.56 4.90 5.34
C THR A 150 23.36 5.20 6.81
N ASN A 151 23.82 6.38 7.28
CA ASN A 151 23.60 6.83 8.66
C ASN A 151 22.25 7.55 8.77
N LYS A 152 21.30 6.94 9.48
CA LYS A 152 19.93 7.47 9.64
C LYS A 152 19.86 8.83 10.34
N LEU A 153 20.84 9.19 11.15
CA LEU A 153 20.92 10.50 11.80
C LEU A 153 21.10 11.65 10.81
N LEU A 154 21.58 11.37 9.60
CA LEU A 154 21.80 12.36 8.57
C LEU A 154 20.55 12.65 7.71
N TYR A 155 19.43 11.96 7.96
CA TYR A 155 18.18 12.33 7.31
C TYR A 155 17.71 13.69 7.81
N GLN A 156 17.30 14.53 6.87
CA GLN A 156 16.75 15.86 7.14
C GLN A 156 15.24 15.76 7.36
N ILE A 157 14.76 16.48 8.38
CA ILE A 157 13.34 16.64 8.68
C ILE A 157 12.82 17.80 7.85
N ASP A 158 11.83 17.53 7.01
CA ASP A 158 11.31 18.53 6.08
C ASP A 158 9.93 19.06 6.47
N PHE A 159 9.14 18.27 7.20
CA PHE A 159 7.78 18.66 7.58
C PHE A 159 7.46 18.19 9.00
N ALA A 160 6.73 19.06 9.72
CA ALA A 160 6.13 18.75 11.02
C ALA A 160 4.75 19.43 11.07
N LYS A 161 3.67 18.62 11.10
CA LYS A 161 2.31 19.12 11.02
C LYS A 161 1.31 18.23 11.72
N LEU A 162 0.32 18.83 12.39
CA LEU A 162 -0.84 18.12 12.90
C LEU A 162 -1.73 17.65 11.75
N PHE A 163 -2.25 16.46 11.89
CA PHE A 163 -3.19 15.86 10.95
C PHE A 163 -4.34 15.18 11.71
N THR A 164 -5.54 15.47 11.30
CA THR A 164 -6.77 14.76 11.69
C THR A 164 -7.42 14.24 10.42
N PRO A 165 -7.78 12.95 10.35
CA PRO A 165 -8.54 12.45 9.21
C PRO A 165 -9.81 13.26 8.99
N PRO A 166 -10.08 13.78 7.76
CA PRO A 166 -11.32 14.45 7.45
C PRO A 166 -12.54 13.59 7.76
N GLU A 167 -13.70 14.20 7.99
CA GLU A 167 -14.92 13.48 8.38
C GLU A 167 -15.35 12.42 7.35
N GLN A 168 -15.11 12.67 6.06
CA GLN A 168 -15.36 11.69 5.00
C GLN A 168 -14.43 10.48 5.13
N ASP A 169 -13.15 10.73 5.39
CA ASP A 169 -12.17 9.67 5.57
C ASP A 169 -12.41 8.88 6.86
N LYS A 170 -12.82 9.58 7.95
CA LYS A 170 -13.20 8.95 9.21
C LYS A 170 -14.29 7.89 9.02
N LYS A 171 -15.30 8.14 8.19
CA LYS A 171 -16.37 7.17 7.90
C LYS A 171 -15.83 5.90 7.23
N ILE A 172 -14.92 6.06 6.30
CA ILE A 172 -14.28 4.92 5.63
C ILE A 172 -13.37 4.17 6.60
N ILE A 173 -12.57 4.88 7.40
CA ILE A 173 -11.71 4.29 8.45
C ILE A 173 -12.55 3.51 9.46
N MET A 174 -13.71 4.02 9.83
CA MET A 174 -14.66 3.34 10.72
C MET A 174 -15.20 2.05 10.09
N LYS A 175 -15.61 2.09 8.81
CA LYS A 175 -16.05 0.90 8.07
C LYS A 175 -14.92 -0.13 7.98
N ASP A 176 -13.70 0.30 7.70
CA ASP A 176 -12.51 -0.54 7.65
C ASP A 176 -12.22 -1.21 9.01
N PHE A 177 -12.34 -0.45 10.11
CA PHE A 177 -12.19 -0.98 11.46
C PHE A 177 -13.18 -2.11 11.72
N TYR A 178 -14.46 -1.89 11.44
CA TYR A 178 -15.49 -2.92 11.64
C TYR A 178 -15.30 -4.11 10.69
N THR A 179 -14.81 -3.91 9.48
CA THR A 179 -14.47 -5.01 8.56
C THR A 179 -13.40 -5.92 9.16
N ILE A 180 -12.32 -5.34 9.69
CA ILE A 180 -11.24 -6.09 10.36
C ILE A 180 -11.79 -6.79 11.62
N ARG A 181 -12.47 -6.04 12.49
CA ARG A 181 -13.07 -6.56 13.74
C ARG A 181 -14.01 -7.75 13.47
N ASN A 182 -14.92 -7.60 12.51
CA ASN A 182 -15.92 -8.63 12.19
C ASN A 182 -15.26 -9.88 11.58
N LYS A 183 -14.20 -9.73 10.78
CA LYS A 183 -13.42 -10.86 10.26
C LYS A 183 -12.73 -11.63 11.40
N ILE A 184 -12.21 -10.92 12.41
CA ILE A 184 -11.64 -11.52 13.63
C ILE A 184 -12.75 -12.21 14.45
N ALA A 185 -13.90 -11.56 14.63
CA ALA A 185 -15.05 -12.14 15.34
C ALA A 185 -15.64 -13.38 14.65
N ALA A 186 -15.44 -13.52 13.34
CA ALA A 186 -15.78 -14.72 12.59
C ALA A 186 -14.74 -15.85 12.70
N GLY A 187 -13.68 -15.70 13.52
CA GLY A 187 -12.60 -16.68 13.66
C GLY A 187 -11.64 -16.72 12.47
N LYS A 188 -11.57 -15.65 11.68
CA LYS A 188 -10.84 -15.57 10.41
C LYS A 188 -9.69 -14.57 10.44
N ALA A 189 -9.09 -14.30 11.60
CA ALA A 189 -7.94 -13.41 11.70
C ALA A 189 -6.73 -13.88 10.87
N HIS A 190 -6.59 -15.16 10.63
CA HIS A 190 -5.53 -15.73 9.78
C HIS A 190 -5.69 -15.37 8.30
N GLU A 191 -6.91 -15.06 7.85
CA GLU A 191 -7.23 -14.64 6.48
C GLU A 191 -7.15 -13.11 6.28
N LEU A 192 -6.85 -12.31 7.32
CA LEU A 192 -6.79 -10.86 7.18
C LEU A 192 -5.77 -10.44 6.11
N SER A 193 -6.22 -9.55 5.23
CA SER A 193 -5.43 -8.96 4.15
C SER A 193 -5.63 -7.44 4.14
N GLU A 194 -4.64 -6.68 3.66
CA GLU A 194 -4.82 -5.24 3.46
C GLU A 194 -5.79 -4.91 2.33
N GLY A 195 -6.00 -5.85 1.40
CA GLY A 195 -7.04 -5.75 0.37
C GLY A 195 -8.47 -5.79 0.92
N ASP A 196 -8.69 -6.25 2.15
CA ASP A 196 -10.03 -6.31 2.77
C ASP A 196 -10.65 -4.93 3.01
N THR A 197 -9.84 -3.88 3.04
CA THR A 197 -10.19 -2.53 3.51
C THR A 197 -9.69 -1.46 2.56
N LEU A 198 -10.10 -0.20 2.76
CA LEU A 198 -9.75 0.90 1.86
C LEU A 198 -8.58 1.76 2.39
N TYR A 199 -8.68 2.35 3.58
CA TYR A 199 -7.67 3.27 4.13
C TYR A 199 -6.91 2.71 5.33
N LEU A 200 -7.62 2.01 6.21
CA LEU A 200 -7.07 1.33 7.37
C LEU A 200 -6.79 -0.14 7.02
N GLY A 201 -5.60 -0.63 7.29
CA GLY A 201 -5.23 -2.03 7.06
C GLY A 201 -4.86 -2.77 8.33
N ALA A 202 -4.75 -4.10 8.21
CA ALA A 202 -4.25 -4.99 9.27
C ALA A 202 -2.87 -5.52 8.88
N ALA A 203 -1.83 -4.67 9.05
CA ALA A 203 -0.46 -4.97 8.64
C ALA A 203 0.15 -6.13 9.43
N THR A 204 0.85 -7.03 8.77
CA THR A 204 1.59 -8.11 9.44
C THR A 204 2.76 -7.53 10.26
N LYS A 205 2.87 -7.96 11.51
CA LYS A 205 3.94 -7.60 12.47
C LYS A 205 4.69 -8.83 13.00
N ALA A 206 4.66 -9.92 12.27
CA ALA A 206 5.45 -11.11 12.56
C ALA A 206 6.95 -10.81 12.34
N GLN A 207 7.81 -11.21 13.27
CA GLN A 207 9.27 -11.12 13.09
C GLN A 207 9.77 -12.26 12.20
N THR A 208 9.10 -13.40 12.27
CA THR A 208 9.38 -14.59 11.46
C THR A 208 8.07 -15.19 10.94
N SER A 209 8.16 -16.04 9.91
CA SER A 209 7.00 -16.79 9.39
C SER A 209 6.35 -17.73 10.42
N LYS A 210 7.09 -18.06 11.50
CA LYS A 210 6.63 -18.94 12.57
C LYS A 210 5.86 -18.19 13.66
N ASP A 211 5.94 -16.89 13.72
CA ASP A 211 5.25 -16.07 14.72
C ASP A 211 3.75 -16.11 14.46
N LYS A 212 3.04 -16.79 15.32
CA LYS A 212 1.59 -16.93 15.28
C LYS A 212 0.97 -16.72 16.65
N ARG A 213 -0.26 -16.23 16.68
CA ARG A 213 -1.04 -15.97 17.90
C ARG A 213 -2.39 -16.69 17.82
N LYS A 214 -2.93 -17.01 18.99
CA LYS A 214 -4.32 -17.48 19.11
C LYS A 214 -5.28 -16.37 18.72
N GLN A 215 -6.42 -16.73 18.20
CA GLN A 215 -7.52 -15.85 17.87
C GLN A 215 -8.82 -16.34 18.52
N PRO A 216 -9.83 -15.49 18.71
CA PRO A 216 -11.13 -15.95 19.23
C PRO A 216 -11.86 -16.78 18.16
N TYR A 217 -12.70 -17.68 18.63
CA TYR A 217 -13.66 -18.47 17.83
C TYR A 217 -13.03 -19.37 16.75
N SER A 218 -11.72 -19.66 16.82
CA SER A 218 -11.02 -20.55 15.90
C SER A 218 -9.82 -21.21 16.56
N THR A 219 -9.48 -22.42 16.13
CA THR A 219 -8.24 -23.13 16.50
C THR A 219 -7.07 -22.74 15.60
N GLU A 220 -7.36 -22.15 14.43
CA GLU A 220 -6.32 -21.66 13.52
C GLU A 220 -5.54 -20.50 14.13
N LEU A 221 -4.21 -20.60 14.03
CA LEU A 221 -3.32 -19.54 14.52
C LEU A 221 -3.15 -18.45 13.47
N ALA A 222 -3.29 -17.18 13.87
CA ALA A 222 -3.12 -16.02 13.01
C ALA A 222 -1.75 -15.34 13.21
N LYS A 223 -1.21 -14.69 12.18
CA LYS A 223 0.00 -13.85 12.27
C LYS A 223 -0.28 -12.64 13.18
N PRO A 224 0.69 -12.16 14.00
CA PRO A 224 0.55 -10.89 14.69
C PRO A 224 0.30 -9.75 13.69
N ARG A 225 -0.70 -8.92 13.98
CA ARG A 225 -1.06 -7.77 13.11
C ARG A 225 -1.18 -6.48 13.91
N ALA A 226 -1.04 -5.38 13.20
CA ALA A 226 -1.27 -4.04 13.73
C ALA A 226 -2.23 -3.29 12.81
N PHE A 227 -3.08 -2.44 13.39
CA PHE A 227 -3.77 -1.42 12.62
C PHE A 227 -2.75 -0.47 12.02
N SER A 228 -2.92 -0.14 10.76
CA SER A 228 -2.04 0.78 10.03
C SER A 228 -2.83 1.58 9.00
N PHE A 229 -2.48 2.84 8.82
CA PHE A 229 -2.87 3.52 7.58
C PHE A 229 -2.05 2.99 6.42
N LYS A 230 -2.72 2.69 5.30
CA LYS A 230 -2.06 2.19 4.10
C LYS A 230 -1.07 3.20 3.53
N ASN A 231 -0.05 2.70 2.86
CA ASN A 231 0.95 3.55 2.19
C ASN A 231 0.31 4.52 1.20
N SER A 232 -0.69 4.08 0.44
CA SER A 232 -1.44 4.88 -0.52
C SER A 232 -2.19 6.03 0.16
N TYR A 233 -2.87 5.75 1.29
CA TYR A 233 -3.54 6.77 2.08
C TYR A 233 -2.54 7.80 2.63
N MET A 234 -1.42 7.35 3.20
CA MET A 234 -0.38 8.25 3.69
C MET A 234 0.32 9.03 2.58
N THR A 235 0.42 8.48 1.38
CA THR A 235 0.88 9.23 0.19
C THR A 235 -0.10 10.33 -0.19
N TYR A 236 -1.39 10.07 -0.13
CA TYR A 236 -2.41 11.09 -0.35
C TYR A 236 -2.34 12.17 0.75
N VAL A 237 -2.26 11.78 2.02
CA VAL A 237 -2.12 12.73 3.15
C VAL A 237 -0.90 13.62 2.98
N LEU A 238 0.25 13.04 2.62
CA LEU A 238 1.49 13.77 2.36
C LEU A 238 1.29 14.85 1.29
N ASN A 239 0.71 14.48 0.13
CA ASN A 239 0.57 15.37 -1.02
C ASN A 239 -0.55 16.42 -0.86
N THR A 240 -1.57 16.13 -0.07
CA THR A 240 -2.74 17.02 0.06
C THR A 240 -2.63 17.93 1.28
N TYR A 241 -2.18 17.39 2.42
CA TYR A 241 -2.21 18.12 3.68
C TYR A 241 -0.85 18.59 4.16
N ILE A 242 0.24 17.89 3.78
CA ILE A 242 1.58 18.20 4.29
C ILE A 242 2.36 19.06 3.29
N ILE A 243 2.39 18.69 2.02
CA ILE A 243 3.11 19.41 0.95
C ILE A 243 2.11 20.24 0.12
N PRO A 244 2.04 21.56 0.31
CA PRO A 244 1.08 22.38 -0.43
C PRO A 244 1.29 22.31 -1.94
N GLY A 245 0.21 22.06 -2.70
CA GLY A 245 0.22 22.11 -4.16
C GLY A 245 0.99 20.99 -4.87
N ALA A 246 1.40 19.95 -4.14
CA ALA A 246 2.17 18.85 -4.74
C ALA A 246 1.38 18.07 -5.79
N THR A 247 0.08 17.86 -5.60
CA THR A 247 -0.77 17.12 -6.56
C THR A 247 -2.23 17.52 -6.37
N THR A 248 -2.95 17.61 -7.48
CA THR A 248 -4.41 17.74 -7.49
C THR A 248 -5.03 16.42 -7.89
N TYR A 249 -5.99 15.94 -7.11
CA TYR A 249 -6.79 14.76 -7.41
C TYR A 249 -8.21 15.16 -7.75
N GLU A 250 -8.86 14.39 -8.61
CA GLU A 250 -10.27 14.57 -8.95
C GLU A 250 -11.10 13.58 -8.13
N SER A 251 -12.14 14.05 -7.43
CA SER A 251 -13.01 13.19 -6.64
C SER A 251 -14.11 12.58 -7.52
N ILE A 252 -14.37 11.29 -7.36
CA ILE A 252 -15.51 10.57 -7.97
C ILE A 252 -16.81 10.99 -7.26
N ALA A 253 -16.73 11.21 -5.96
CA ALA A 253 -17.85 11.50 -5.09
C ALA A 253 -18.24 12.99 -5.08
N SER A 254 -17.34 13.88 -5.53
CA SER A 254 -17.46 15.32 -5.35
C SER A 254 -17.67 15.65 -3.85
N ASP A 255 -18.72 16.41 -3.50
CA ASP A 255 -19.05 16.77 -2.10
C ASP A 255 -20.11 15.84 -1.47
N GLU A 256 -20.46 14.74 -2.14
CA GLU A 256 -21.48 13.81 -1.62
C GLU A 256 -20.91 12.89 -0.54
N ILE A 257 -21.67 12.70 0.53
CA ILE A 257 -21.36 11.73 1.57
C ILE A 257 -21.86 10.38 1.11
N ILE A 258 -20.93 9.48 0.76
CA ILE A 258 -21.24 8.15 0.24
C ILE A 258 -21.12 7.13 1.38
N GLU A 259 -22.23 6.45 1.70
CA GLU A 259 -22.23 5.38 2.70
C GLU A 259 -21.55 4.11 2.20
N ASP A 260 -21.79 3.73 0.93
CA ASP A 260 -21.17 2.59 0.28
C ASP A 260 -20.45 3.01 -1.01
N PHE A 261 -19.17 3.32 -0.88
CA PHE A 261 -18.33 3.79 -1.96
C PHE A 261 -18.22 2.78 -3.11
N GLU A 262 -18.08 1.47 -2.81
CA GLU A 262 -17.91 0.47 -3.85
C GLU A 262 -19.18 0.32 -4.68
N SER A 263 -20.34 0.23 -4.03
CA SER A 263 -21.64 0.20 -4.73
C SER A 263 -21.87 1.46 -5.56
N TYR A 264 -21.49 2.63 -5.06
CA TYR A 264 -21.59 3.88 -5.78
C TYR A 264 -20.76 3.88 -7.07
N VAL A 265 -19.50 3.46 -7.00
CA VAL A 265 -18.59 3.38 -8.16
C VAL A 265 -19.09 2.36 -9.18
N VAL A 266 -19.52 1.17 -8.72
CA VAL A 266 -20.10 0.13 -9.58
C VAL A 266 -21.35 0.66 -10.29
N ASN A 267 -22.23 1.35 -9.58
CA ASN A 267 -23.45 1.92 -10.16
C ASN A 267 -23.15 2.98 -11.23
N LYS A 268 -22.13 3.84 -11.02
CA LYS A 268 -21.71 4.80 -12.07
C LYS A 268 -21.32 4.11 -13.37
N ILE A 269 -20.58 3.00 -13.31
CA ILE A 269 -20.24 2.22 -14.51
C ILE A 269 -21.50 1.54 -15.09
N ASN A 270 -22.36 0.97 -14.24
CA ASN A 270 -23.56 0.25 -14.66
C ASN A 270 -24.60 1.14 -15.35
N LEU A 271 -24.60 2.48 -15.10
CA LEU A 271 -25.42 3.44 -15.87
C LEU A 271 -25.11 3.42 -17.38
N HIS A 272 -23.92 2.97 -17.75
CA HIS A 272 -23.46 2.85 -19.14
C HIS A 272 -23.57 1.43 -19.70
N ARG A 273 -24.29 0.54 -19.00
CA ARG A 273 -24.45 -0.84 -19.44
C ARG A 273 -25.03 -0.91 -20.83
N ASP A 274 -24.45 -1.79 -21.67
CA ASP A 274 -24.77 -2.02 -23.07
C ASP A 274 -24.44 -0.87 -24.03
N GLU A 275 -23.90 0.27 -23.56
CA GLU A 275 -23.32 1.27 -24.44
C GLU A 275 -22.03 0.73 -25.07
N SER A 276 -21.86 0.96 -26.36
CA SER A 276 -20.65 0.56 -27.10
C SER A 276 -19.49 1.55 -26.86
N VAL A 277 -18.27 1.09 -27.13
CA VAL A 277 -17.08 1.94 -27.07
C VAL A 277 -17.21 3.14 -28.00
N SER A 278 -17.81 2.96 -29.18
CA SER A 278 -18.04 4.06 -30.14
C SER A 278 -19.05 5.09 -29.64
N GLU A 279 -20.14 4.67 -29.00
CA GLU A 279 -21.13 5.57 -28.40
C GLU A 279 -20.52 6.37 -27.25
N LEU A 280 -19.73 5.72 -26.39
CA LEU A 280 -19.02 6.38 -25.29
C LEU A 280 -17.97 7.38 -25.80
N CYS A 281 -17.23 7.04 -26.86
CA CYS A 281 -16.29 7.98 -27.49
C CYS A 281 -17.01 9.23 -28.00
N SER A 282 -18.17 9.05 -28.66
CA SER A 282 -19.00 10.17 -29.14
C SER A 282 -19.52 11.02 -27.95
N ARG A 283 -19.98 10.39 -26.88
CA ARG A 283 -20.49 11.07 -25.68
C ARG A 283 -19.42 11.92 -24.98
N TYR A 284 -18.18 11.42 -24.90
CA TYR A 284 -17.09 12.06 -24.20
C TYR A 284 -16.13 12.84 -25.11
N ASP A 285 -16.50 13.06 -26.37
CA ASP A 285 -15.72 13.80 -27.39
C ASP A 285 -14.29 13.25 -27.55
N ILE A 286 -14.16 11.91 -27.62
CA ILE A 286 -12.91 11.21 -27.82
C ILE A 286 -12.78 10.75 -29.27
N ASP A 287 -11.71 11.20 -29.93
CA ASP A 287 -11.42 10.82 -31.31
C ASP A 287 -10.94 9.36 -31.41
N ILE A 288 -11.84 8.45 -31.74
CA ILE A 288 -11.57 7.02 -31.88
C ILE A 288 -10.55 6.71 -33.01
N THR A 289 -10.40 7.61 -34.00
CA THR A 289 -9.47 7.39 -35.12
C THR A 289 -8.01 7.41 -34.69
N LYS A 290 -7.69 8.10 -33.60
CA LYS A 290 -6.35 8.17 -33.00
C LYS A 290 -5.96 6.89 -32.26
N LYS A 291 -6.90 5.96 -32.04
CA LYS A 291 -6.69 4.65 -31.36
C LYS A 291 -5.76 4.74 -30.15
N PRO A 292 -6.09 5.54 -29.12
CA PRO A 292 -5.24 5.61 -27.92
C PRO A 292 -5.10 4.22 -27.31
N LYS A 293 -3.86 3.86 -26.93
CA LYS A 293 -3.55 2.49 -26.44
C LYS A 293 -4.37 2.06 -25.21
N ASN A 294 -4.91 3.03 -24.45
CA ASN A 294 -5.64 2.78 -23.20
C ASN A 294 -7.07 3.36 -23.29
N LEU A 295 -7.73 3.23 -24.47
CA LEU A 295 -9.03 3.86 -24.72
C LEU A 295 -10.09 3.44 -23.69
N GLU A 296 -10.28 2.15 -23.46
CA GLU A 296 -11.31 1.66 -22.54
C GLU A 296 -11.01 2.06 -21.08
N ALA A 297 -9.74 2.17 -20.71
CA ALA A 297 -9.36 2.70 -19.39
C ALA A 297 -9.69 4.19 -19.26
N LEU A 298 -9.43 4.99 -20.30
CA LEU A 298 -9.83 6.40 -20.35
C LEU A 298 -11.35 6.52 -20.24
N LEU A 299 -12.10 5.72 -20.97
CA LEU A 299 -13.57 5.68 -20.91
C LEU A 299 -14.07 5.30 -19.52
N ALA A 300 -13.41 4.35 -18.84
CA ALA A 300 -13.76 3.98 -17.46
C ALA A 300 -13.66 5.20 -16.52
N TYR A 301 -12.59 5.98 -16.59
CA TYR A 301 -12.46 7.21 -15.79
C TYR A 301 -13.50 8.28 -16.19
N LYS A 302 -13.81 8.42 -17.48
CA LYS A 302 -14.87 9.34 -17.93
C LYS A 302 -16.26 8.96 -17.41
N MET A 303 -16.59 7.68 -17.41
CA MET A 303 -17.84 7.17 -16.83
C MET A 303 -17.93 7.44 -15.33
N LEU A 304 -16.80 7.46 -14.64
CA LEU A 304 -16.71 7.86 -13.22
C LEU A 304 -16.76 9.39 -12.99
N GLY A 305 -16.78 10.20 -14.05
CA GLY A 305 -16.77 11.66 -13.95
C GLY A 305 -15.38 12.28 -13.83
N ILE A 306 -14.31 11.49 -14.01
CA ILE A 306 -12.92 11.93 -13.90
C ILE A 306 -12.40 12.37 -15.27
N LYS A 307 -11.78 13.55 -15.34
CA LYS A 307 -11.19 14.07 -16.59
C LYS A 307 -9.83 13.44 -16.87
N GLY A 308 -9.05 13.22 -15.83
CA GLY A 308 -7.72 12.59 -15.89
C GLY A 308 -7.77 11.07 -15.71
N ASN A 309 -6.79 10.55 -15.00
CA ASN A 309 -6.65 9.11 -14.67
C ASN A 309 -6.29 8.88 -13.19
N LYS A 310 -6.48 9.88 -12.34
CA LYS A 310 -6.18 9.83 -10.90
C LYS A 310 -7.39 10.26 -10.10
N ALA A 311 -8.24 9.31 -9.80
CA ALA A 311 -9.34 9.52 -8.87
C ALA A 311 -8.82 9.52 -7.43
N GLU A 312 -9.22 10.50 -6.64
CA GLU A 312 -8.80 10.69 -5.26
C GLU A 312 -9.00 9.43 -4.43
N GLU A 313 -10.20 8.88 -4.46
CA GLU A 313 -10.59 7.71 -3.66
C GLU A 313 -9.82 6.45 -4.10
N PHE A 314 -9.52 6.33 -5.39
CA PHE A 314 -8.72 5.22 -5.91
C PHE A 314 -7.26 5.32 -5.45
N VAL A 315 -6.71 6.52 -5.44
CA VAL A 315 -5.36 6.77 -4.92
C VAL A 315 -5.29 6.45 -3.43
N LYS A 316 -6.24 6.97 -2.63
CA LYS A 316 -6.32 6.72 -1.17
C LYS A 316 -6.37 5.23 -0.85
N ALA A 317 -7.20 4.47 -1.57
CA ALA A 317 -7.48 3.07 -1.29
C ALA A 317 -6.55 2.08 -2.01
N ASN A 318 -5.58 2.54 -2.81
CA ASN A 318 -4.77 1.69 -3.69
C ASN A 318 -5.63 0.84 -4.64
N ILE A 319 -6.66 1.46 -5.24
CA ILE A 319 -7.52 0.80 -6.23
C ILE A 319 -6.89 0.92 -7.60
N VAL A 320 -6.71 -0.22 -8.26
CA VAL A 320 -6.16 -0.30 -9.62
C VAL A 320 -7.27 -0.72 -10.58
N VAL A 321 -7.58 0.16 -11.53
CA VAL A 321 -8.55 -0.15 -12.60
C VAL A 321 -7.93 -1.14 -13.58
N LYS A 322 -8.66 -2.21 -13.86
CA LYS A 322 -8.30 -3.22 -14.87
C LYS A 322 -9.45 -3.39 -15.85
N ILE A 323 -9.15 -3.26 -17.13
CA ILE A 323 -10.09 -3.48 -18.20
C ILE A 323 -10.15 -4.96 -18.55
N ILE A 324 -11.34 -5.54 -18.52
CA ILE A 324 -11.57 -6.94 -18.84
C ILE A 324 -12.39 -6.99 -20.14
N ARG A 325 -11.82 -7.62 -21.17
CA ARG A 325 -12.48 -7.79 -22.48
C ARG A 325 -12.88 -9.23 -22.71
N ILE A 326 -14.19 -9.48 -22.74
CA ILE A 326 -14.78 -10.78 -23.06
C ILE A 326 -15.13 -10.79 -24.55
N GLY A 327 -14.57 -11.74 -25.29
CA GLY A 327 -14.91 -11.92 -26.70
C GLY A 327 -16.33 -12.45 -26.89
N ASN A 328 -16.80 -12.47 -28.16
CA ASN A 328 -18.10 -13.03 -28.54
C ASN A 328 -18.20 -14.56 -28.34
N ASN A 329 -17.09 -15.21 -28.02
CA ASN A 329 -16.97 -16.64 -27.65
C ASN A 329 -16.93 -16.88 -26.15
N ASP A 330 -17.33 -15.91 -25.34
CA ASP A 330 -17.34 -15.95 -23.86
C ASP A 330 -15.95 -16.25 -23.24
N LYS A 331 -14.88 -15.80 -23.88
CA LYS A 331 -13.51 -15.96 -23.36
C LYS A 331 -12.80 -14.64 -23.26
N ILE A 332 -11.98 -14.51 -22.22
CA ILE A 332 -11.00 -13.43 -22.12
C ILE A 332 -9.76 -13.84 -22.90
N LYS A 333 -9.33 -13.01 -23.85
CA LYS A 333 -8.15 -13.29 -24.66
C LYS A 333 -6.85 -13.02 -23.93
N GLU A 334 -6.80 -11.99 -23.13
CA GLU A 334 -5.58 -11.48 -22.50
C GLU A 334 -5.45 -11.94 -21.05
N HIS A 335 -4.25 -12.31 -20.67
CA HIS A 335 -3.90 -12.53 -19.27
C HIS A 335 -3.68 -11.20 -18.57
N MET A 336 -3.79 -11.15 -17.24
CA MET A 336 -3.52 -9.95 -16.46
C MET A 336 -2.05 -9.91 -16.06
N SER A 337 -1.30 -8.94 -16.59
CA SER A 337 0.11 -8.73 -16.26
C SER A 337 0.33 -7.87 -15.03
N PHE A 338 1.50 -8.10 -14.41
CA PHE A 338 2.01 -7.34 -13.29
C PHE A 338 3.37 -6.70 -13.62
N PRO A 339 3.93 -5.84 -12.76
CA PRO A 339 5.26 -5.30 -12.96
C PRO A 339 6.33 -6.38 -13.14
N THR A 340 7.35 -6.10 -13.94
CA THR A 340 8.47 -7.00 -14.15
C THR A 340 9.29 -7.16 -12.87
N PHE A 341 9.82 -8.37 -12.61
CA PHE A 341 10.71 -8.62 -11.50
C PHE A 341 12.16 -8.67 -11.94
N GLN A 342 13.08 -8.22 -11.10
CA GLN A 342 14.51 -8.36 -11.28
C GLN A 342 14.97 -9.70 -10.70
N PHE A 343 15.65 -10.52 -11.51
CA PHE A 343 16.03 -11.89 -11.12
C PHE A 343 16.90 -11.93 -9.86
N LYS A 344 17.88 -11.02 -9.74
CA LYS A 344 18.78 -10.93 -8.58
C LYS A 344 18.09 -10.47 -7.30
N GLU A 345 17.03 -9.70 -7.43
CA GLU A 345 16.27 -9.21 -6.26
C GLU A 345 15.24 -10.26 -5.81
N LEU A 346 14.51 -10.88 -6.73
CA LEU A 346 13.49 -11.88 -6.42
C LEU A 346 14.05 -13.05 -5.59
N ILE A 347 15.27 -13.49 -5.85
CA ILE A 347 15.88 -14.60 -5.09
C ILE A 347 16.22 -14.24 -3.64
N LYS A 348 16.30 -12.95 -3.29
CA LYS A 348 16.54 -12.46 -1.93
C LYS A 348 15.27 -12.30 -1.10
N GLU A 349 14.10 -12.21 -1.76
CA GLU A 349 12.83 -12.04 -1.08
C GLU A 349 12.40 -13.31 -0.34
N SER A 350 11.65 -13.14 0.76
CA SER A 350 10.76 -14.19 1.30
C SER A 350 9.37 -14.02 0.71
N TRP A 351 8.51 -15.02 0.76
CA TRP A 351 7.13 -14.88 0.28
C TRP A 351 6.36 -13.80 1.06
N GLU A 352 6.58 -13.75 2.36
CA GLU A 352 5.94 -12.79 3.25
C GLU A 352 6.26 -11.33 2.91
N ASP A 353 7.49 -11.09 2.43
CA ASP A 353 7.99 -9.76 2.05
C ASP A 353 8.14 -9.61 0.52
N SER A 354 7.63 -10.57 -0.26
CA SER A 354 7.77 -10.55 -1.71
C SER A 354 7.06 -9.37 -2.35
N THR A 355 7.72 -8.75 -3.31
CA THR A 355 7.17 -7.62 -4.08
C THR A 355 5.84 -8.00 -4.73
N PHE A 356 5.77 -9.20 -5.34
CA PHE A 356 4.56 -9.67 -6.03
C PHE A 356 3.43 -10.03 -5.05
N GLY A 357 3.75 -10.78 -3.98
CA GLY A 357 2.77 -11.14 -2.97
C GLY A 357 2.17 -9.92 -2.27
N ASN A 358 3.01 -8.94 -1.91
CA ASN A 358 2.55 -7.70 -1.30
C ASN A 358 1.73 -6.85 -2.27
N TYR A 359 2.11 -6.79 -3.55
CA TYR A 359 1.30 -6.09 -4.55
C TYR A 359 -0.12 -6.65 -4.61
N LEU A 360 -0.29 -7.98 -4.61
CA LEU A 360 -1.62 -8.61 -4.65
C LEU A 360 -2.39 -8.46 -3.33
N ARG A 361 -1.69 -8.50 -2.17
CA ARG A 361 -2.32 -8.31 -0.86
C ARG A 361 -2.79 -6.89 -0.63
N ASP A 362 -2.03 -5.91 -1.13
CA ASP A 362 -2.24 -4.48 -0.83
C ASP A 362 -3.14 -3.79 -1.86
N THR A 363 -3.37 -4.41 -3.02
CA THR A 363 -4.11 -3.81 -4.13
C THR A 363 -5.57 -4.28 -4.13
N ARG A 364 -6.49 -3.33 -4.15
CA ARG A 364 -7.89 -3.55 -4.52
C ARG A 364 -8.02 -3.35 -6.02
N PHE A 365 -8.53 -4.33 -6.75
CA PHE A 365 -8.77 -4.18 -8.19
C PHE A 365 -10.19 -3.74 -8.44
N PHE A 366 -10.35 -2.87 -9.43
CA PHE A 366 -11.65 -2.51 -9.97
C PHE A 366 -11.70 -2.95 -11.43
N PHE A 367 -12.44 -4.02 -11.70
CA PHE A 367 -12.67 -4.53 -13.04
C PHE A 367 -13.76 -3.72 -13.72
N VAL A 368 -13.47 -3.16 -14.89
CA VAL A 368 -14.47 -2.62 -15.80
C VAL A 368 -14.57 -3.58 -16.99
N VAL A 369 -15.72 -4.21 -17.11
CA VAL A 369 -15.93 -5.35 -18.02
C VAL A 369 -16.61 -4.87 -19.28
N TYR A 370 -16.02 -5.22 -20.42
CA TYR A 370 -16.57 -5.04 -21.75
C TYR A 370 -16.75 -6.40 -22.41
N LYS A 371 -17.86 -6.59 -23.13
CA LYS A 371 -18.12 -7.81 -23.88
C LYS A 371 -18.38 -7.47 -25.35
N ALA A 372 -17.78 -8.23 -26.24
CA ALA A 372 -18.00 -8.09 -27.66
C ALA A 372 -19.39 -8.63 -28.03
N ASP A 373 -20.13 -7.88 -28.84
CA ASP A 373 -21.38 -8.34 -29.45
C ASP A 373 -21.11 -9.29 -30.66
N SER A 374 -22.16 -9.72 -31.33
CA SER A 374 -22.05 -10.59 -32.53
C SER A 374 -21.27 -10.00 -33.69
N LYS A 375 -21.13 -8.66 -33.73
CA LYS A 375 -20.35 -7.94 -34.74
C LYS A 375 -18.91 -7.69 -34.31
N GLY A 376 -18.56 -8.05 -33.05
CA GLY A 376 -17.24 -7.83 -32.47
C GLY A 376 -17.04 -6.45 -31.83
N GLU A 377 -18.11 -5.65 -31.72
CA GLU A 377 -18.05 -4.35 -31.03
C GLU A 377 -18.15 -4.56 -29.53
N PHE A 378 -17.24 -3.93 -28.75
CA PHE A 378 -17.23 -4.01 -27.30
C PHE A 378 -18.26 -3.07 -26.68
N LYS A 379 -19.06 -3.62 -25.76
CA LYS A 379 -20.07 -2.92 -24.97
C LYS A 379 -19.79 -3.07 -23.48
N VAL A 380 -20.10 -2.05 -22.69
CA VAL A 380 -19.96 -2.08 -21.24
C VAL A 380 -20.89 -3.14 -20.65
N ARG A 381 -20.36 -4.02 -19.79
CA ARG A 381 -21.16 -4.98 -19.02
C ARG A 381 -21.34 -4.54 -17.57
N GLY A 382 -20.40 -3.78 -17.03
CA GLY A 382 -20.47 -3.25 -15.68
C GLY A 382 -19.12 -3.21 -15.00
N GLY A 383 -19.14 -2.92 -13.69
CA GLY A 383 -17.98 -2.87 -12.82
C GLY A 383 -18.04 -3.89 -11.69
N GLN A 384 -16.88 -4.33 -11.23
CA GLN A 384 -16.75 -5.24 -10.08
C GLN A 384 -15.47 -4.93 -9.31
N PHE A 385 -15.57 -4.74 -7.99
CA PHE A 385 -14.39 -4.77 -7.12
C PHE A 385 -13.96 -6.20 -6.86
N TRP A 386 -12.65 -6.42 -6.82
CA TRP A 386 -12.09 -7.74 -6.63
C TRP A 386 -10.77 -7.70 -5.88
N ASN A 387 -10.60 -8.64 -4.97
CA ASN A 387 -9.32 -8.99 -4.36
C ASN A 387 -9.02 -10.44 -4.67
N ILE A 388 -7.74 -10.79 -4.73
CA ILE A 388 -7.38 -12.19 -4.84
C ILE A 388 -7.80 -12.95 -3.58
N PRO A 389 -8.53 -14.09 -3.70
CA PRO A 389 -8.87 -14.94 -2.57
C PRO A 389 -7.61 -15.43 -1.83
N TYR A 390 -7.70 -15.50 -0.50
CA TYR A 390 -6.60 -15.92 0.37
C TYR A 390 -6.01 -17.28 -0.04
N ASP A 391 -6.86 -18.27 -0.29
CA ASP A 391 -6.45 -19.63 -0.67
C ASP A 391 -5.72 -19.67 -2.02
N ASP A 392 -6.14 -18.84 -2.98
CA ASP A 392 -5.49 -18.74 -4.28
C ASP A 392 -4.12 -18.03 -4.15
N LEU A 393 -4.05 -17.01 -3.31
CA LEU A 393 -2.81 -16.25 -3.06
C LEU A 393 -1.76 -17.08 -2.33
N GLU A 394 -2.14 -17.72 -1.21
CA GLU A 394 -1.22 -18.52 -0.39
C GLU A 394 -1.02 -19.95 -0.95
N GLY A 395 -1.84 -20.35 -1.92
CA GLY A 395 -1.75 -21.61 -2.65
C GLY A 395 -0.99 -21.48 -3.98
N ASP A 396 -1.74 -21.42 -5.09
CA ASP A 396 -1.17 -21.49 -6.45
C ASP A 396 -0.23 -20.32 -6.77
N VAL A 397 -0.58 -19.08 -6.39
CA VAL A 397 0.27 -17.90 -6.66
C VAL A 397 1.60 -17.99 -5.93
N LYS A 398 1.57 -18.37 -4.65
CA LYS A 398 2.78 -18.61 -3.85
C LYS A 398 3.64 -19.73 -4.46
N CYS A 399 3.01 -20.84 -4.84
CA CYS A 399 3.70 -21.96 -5.50
C CYS A 399 4.44 -21.49 -6.76
N VAL A 400 3.77 -20.76 -7.65
CA VAL A 400 4.39 -20.19 -8.86
C VAL A 400 5.55 -19.25 -8.53
N TRP A 401 5.43 -18.45 -7.49
CA TRP A 401 6.51 -17.56 -7.05
C TRP A 401 7.71 -18.36 -6.51
N GLU A 402 7.48 -19.37 -5.65
CA GLU A 402 8.52 -20.24 -5.08
C GLU A 402 9.25 -21.04 -6.17
N GLU A 403 8.50 -21.62 -7.11
CA GLU A 403 9.08 -22.32 -8.28
C GLU A 403 9.91 -21.37 -9.15
N THR A 404 9.42 -20.16 -9.39
CA THR A 404 10.17 -19.14 -10.15
C THR A 404 11.50 -18.80 -9.47
N LYS A 405 11.46 -18.58 -8.15
CA LYS A 405 12.65 -18.31 -7.36
C LYS A 405 13.64 -19.47 -7.42
N LYS A 406 13.16 -20.72 -7.26
CA LYS A 406 13.96 -21.94 -7.35
C LYS A 406 14.63 -22.07 -8.72
N VAL A 407 13.88 -21.88 -9.81
CA VAL A 407 14.42 -21.92 -11.19
C VAL A 407 15.56 -20.93 -11.40
N ILE A 408 15.44 -19.71 -10.83
CA ILE A 408 16.49 -18.71 -10.93
C ILE A 408 17.73 -19.11 -10.11
N GLN A 409 17.53 -19.67 -8.91
CA GLN A 409 18.62 -20.10 -8.01
C GLN A 409 19.39 -21.31 -8.56
N GLU A 410 18.69 -22.27 -9.15
CA GLU A 410 19.29 -23.48 -9.75
C GLU A 410 19.89 -23.22 -11.14
N GLY A 411 19.64 -22.07 -11.72
CA GLY A 411 20.09 -21.67 -13.04
C GLY A 411 19.02 -21.85 -14.12
N LEU A 412 18.59 -20.72 -14.69
CA LEU A 412 17.58 -20.70 -15.74
C LEU A 412 18.02 -21.52 -16.97
N VAL A 413 17.23 -22.53 -17.31
CA VAL A 413 17.44 -23.33 -18.52
C VAL A 413 16.83 -22.61 -19.71
N ILE A 414 17.64 -22.28 -20.70
CA ILE A 414 17.21 -21.61 -21.93
C ILE A 414 17.49 -22.58 -23.10
N LYS A 415 16.45 -22.93 -23.84
CA LYS A 415 16.54 -23.73 -25.05
C LYS A 415 16.07 -22.92 -26.24
N GLU A 416 16.72 -23.07 -27.39
CA GLU A 416 16.25 -22.52 -28.65
C GLU A 416 15.60 -23.64 -29.48
N GLU A 417 14.32 -23.52 -29.73
CA GLU A 417 13.54 -24.42 -30.57
C GLU A 417 12.79 -23.62 -31.63
N ASN A 418 13.01 -23.93 -32.92
CA ASN A 418 12.33 -23.27 -34.05
C ASN A 418 12.43 -21.72 -34.02
N GLY A 419 13.60 -21.17 -33.62
CA GLY A 419 13.84 -19.73 -33.51
C GLY A 419 13.14 -19.06 -32.30
N ARG A 420 12.59 -19.85 -31.38
CA ARG A 420 11.97 -19.35 -30.14
C ARG A 420 12.81 -19.76 -28.94
N ARG A 421 13.05 -18.79 -28.04
CA ARG A 421 13.69 -19.06 -26.75
C ARG A 421 12.63 -19.62 -25.78
N MET A 422 12.80 -20.88 -25.42
CA MET A 422 12.00 -21.57 -24.39
C MET A 422 12.75 -21.52 -23.06
N ASN A 423 12.02 -21.49 -21.96
CA ASN A 423 12.55 -21.48 -20.61
C ASN A 423 11.78 -22.47 -19.72
N ASN A 424 12.30 -22.74 -18.52
CA ASN A 424 11.70 -23.62 -17.53
C ASN A 424 10.94 -22.89 -16.42
N PHE A 425 10.54 -21.64 -16.61
CA PHE A 425 9.62 -20.96 -15.68
C PHE A 425 8.24 -21.62 -15.69
N PRO A 426 7.48 -21.49 -14.56
CA PRO A 426 6.11 -21.99 -14.44
C PRO A 426 5.21 -21.55 -15.60
N LYS A 427 4.52 -22.49 -16.24
CA LYS A 427 3.68 -22.24 -17.42
C LYS A 427 2.20 -22.21 -17.04
N GLN A 428 1.40 -21.49 -17.84
CA GLN A 428 -0.06 -21.44 -17.69
C GLN A 428 -0.72 -22.83 -17.62
N LYS A 429 -0.24 -23.78 -18.39
CA LYS A 429 -0.82 -25.13 -18.46
C LYS A 429 -0.67 -25.94 -17.16
N ASP A 430 0.33 -25.59 -16.34
CA ASP A 430 0.72 -26.32 -15.15
C ASP A 430 0.10 -25.72 -13.88
N HIS A 431 -0.43 -24.48 -13.97
CA HIS A 431 -0.97 -23.71 -12.85
C HIS A 431 -2.33 -23.10 -13.18
N ARG A 432 -3.25 -23.15 -12.22
CA ARG A 432 -4.61 -22.67 -12.39
C ARG A 432 -4.73 -21.14 -12.36
N VAL A 433 -4.00 -20.50 -11.44
CA VAL A 433 -4.18 -19.07 -11.12
C VAL A 433 -3.16 -18.21 -11.83
N SER A 434 -1.88 -18.54 -11.74
CA SER A 434 -0.81 -17.68 -12.22
C SER A 434 0.27 -18.41 -13.02
N HIS A 435 1.09 -17.67 -13.72
CA HIS A 435 2.24 -18.19 -14.47
C HIS A 435 3.26 -17.08 -14.72
N VAL A 436 4.41 -17.44 -15.30
CA VAL A 436 5.47 -16.48 -15.70
C VAL A 436 5.63 -16.46 -17.20
N ARG A 437 5.73 -15.27 -17.78
CA ARG A 437 6.05 -15.06 -19.19
C ARG A 437 6.69 -13.71 -19.46
N PRO A 438 7.31 -13.52 -20.65
CA PRO A 438 7.95 -12.25 -21.02
C PRO A 438 6.99 -11.05 -20.95
N HIS A 439 7.52 -9.94 -20.44
CA HIS A 439 6.88 -8.62 -20.43
C HIS A 439 7.95 -7.56 -20.71
N ALA A 440 8.53 -7.61 -21.87
CA ALA A 440 9.58 -6.73 -22.34
C ALA A 440 9.11 -5.98 -23.60
N GLN A 441 9.66 -4.81 -23.84
CA GLN A 441 9.37 -4.03 -25.05
C GLN A 441 9.91 -4.68 -26.32
N ASN A 442 11.09 -5.30 -26.21
CA ASN A 442 11.76 -6.04 -27.27
C ASN A 442 12.72 -7.10 -26.67
N ALA A 443 13.47 -7.82 -27.52
CA ALA A 443 14.37 -8.87 -27.09
C ALA A 443 15.58 -8.35 -26.29
N GLU A 444 15.94 -7.09 -26.44
CA GLU A 444 17.08 -6.43 -25.80
C GLU A 444 16.70 -5.85 -24.42
N ASP A 445 15.40 -5.72 -24.15
CA ASP A 445 14.88 -5.28 -22.85
C ASP A 445 15.02 -6.40 -21.81
N THR A 446 16.18 -6.45 -21.16
CA THR A 446 16.62 -7.57 -20.33
C THR A 446 16.99 -7.14 -18.92
N TYR A 447 17.03 -8.11 -18.00
CA TYR A 447 17.69 -8.02 -16.70
C TYR A 447 18.80 -9.07 -16.59
N ASP A 448 19.77 -8.81 -15.68
CA ASP A 448 20.85 -9.75 -15.40
C ASP A 448 20.36 -10.91 -14.54
N LEU A 449 20.71 -12.13 -14.93
CA LEU A 449 20.60 -13.32 -14.11
C LEU A 449 21.73 -13.38 -13.05
N PRO A 450 21.58 -14.17 -11.97
CA PRO A 450 22.64 -14.35 -10.97
C PRO A 450 23.96 -14.89 -11.55
N ASP A 451 23.90 -15.70 -12.61
CA ASP A 451 25.07 -16.28 -13.31
C ASP A 451 25.75 -15.34 -14.31
N GLY A 452 25.28 -14.07 -14.39
CA GLY A 452 25.83 -13.03 -15.27
C GLY A 452 25.24 -13.00 -16.68
N ARG A 453 24.45 -14.00 -17.08
CA ARG A 453 23.73 -13.96 -18.37
C ARG A 453 22.63 -12.91 -18.33
N LYS A 454 22.26 -12.33 -19.48
CA LYS A 454 21.11 -11.46 -19.66
C LYS A 454 19.91 -12.25 -20.18
N TYR A 455 18.74 -12.00 -19.60
CA TYR A 455 17.51 -12.61 -20.06
C TYR A 455 16.40 -11.57 -20.16
N THR A 456 15.50 -11.74 -21.14
CA THR A 456 14.34 -10.87 -21.39
C THR A 456 13.52 -10.71 -20.13
N LYS A 457 13.09 -9.49 -19.82
CA LYS A 457 12.27 -9.18 -18.66
C LYS A 457 11.05 -10.07 -18.58
N GLN A 458 10.78 -10.59 -17.39
CA GLN A 458 9.65 -11.46 -17.07
C GLN A 458 8.75 -10.79 -16.06
N CYS A 459 7.48 -11.15 -16.06
CA CYS A 459 6.58 -10.82 -14.97
C CYS A 459 5.66 -12.01 -14.66
N PHE A 460 5.00 -11.92 -13.51
CA PHE A 460 3.89 -12.79 -13.16
C PHE A 460 2.62 -12.34 -13.89
N TRP A 461 1.77 -13.30 -14.20
CA TRP A 461 0.49 -13.08 -14.88
C TRP A 461 -0.59 -13.89 -14.17
N LEU A 462 -1.78 -13.34 -14.01
CA LEU A 462 -2.97 -14.15 -13.70
C LEU A 462 -3.58 -14.69 -14.99
N ASN A 463 -4.02 -15.94 -14.93
CA ASN A 463 -4.60 -16.64 -16.07
C ASN A 463 -5.93 -16.00 -16.47
N ASN A 464 -6.15 -15.83 -17.76
CA ASN A 464 -7.39 -15.28 -18.30
C ASN A 464 -8.63 -16.12 -17.92
N SER A 465 -8.49 -17.46 -17.92
CA SER A 465 -9.55 -18.38 -17.47
C SER A 465 -9.85 -18.21 -15.97
N TYR A 466 -8.82 -17.98 -15.16
CA TYR A 466 -8.98 -17.68 -13.74
C TYR A 466 -9.72 -16.35 -13.54
N ILE A 467 -9.31 -15.27 -14.21
CA ILE A 467 -10.00 -13.97 -14.13
C ILE A 467 -11.46 -14.12 -14.56
N TYR A 468 -11.74 -14.86 -15.64
CA TYR A 468 -13.11 -15.11 -16.05
C TYR A 468 -13.94 -15.81 -14.98
N SER A 469 -13.36 -16.78 -14.26
CA SER A 469 -14.04 -17.48 -13.16
C SER A 469 -14.35 -16.59 -11.95
N GLN A 470 -13.61 -15.50 -11.80
CA GLN A 470 -13.77 -14.53 -10.69
C GLN A 470 -14.82 -13.45 -10.98
N LEU A 471 -15.30 -13.34 -12.21
CA LEU A 471 -16.34 -12.38 -12.56
C LEU A 471 -17.71 -12.86 -12.07
N ASP A 472 -18.50 -11.89 -11.62
CA ASP A 472 -19.93 -12.11 -11.36
C ASP A 472 -20.65 -12.56 -12.61
N ASP A 473 -21.63 -13.46 -12.50
CA ASP A 473 -22.35 -14.01 -13.64
C ASP A 473 -23.09 -12.92 -14.45
N ALA A 474 -23.52 -11.84 -13.81
CA ALA A 474 -24.14 -10.70 -14.50
C ALA A 474 -23.22 -9.95 -15.44
N LEU A 475 -21.90 -10.14 -15.33
CA LEU A 475 -20.87 -9.49 -16.16
C LEU A 475 -20.37 -10.37 -17.32
N LYS A 476 -20.66 -11.67 -17.28
CA LYS A 476 -20.23 -12.67 -18.29
C LYS A 476 -21.07 -12.66 -19.57
#